data_057fb9b11d678b8c5485b53d6ebf1ec7
#
_entry.id   057fb9b11d678b8c5485b53d6ebf1ec7
#
_cell.length_a   1.000
_cell.length_b   1.000
_cell.length_c   1.000
_cell.angle_alpha   90.00
_cell.angle_beta   90.00
_cell.angle_gamma   90.00
#
_symmetry.space_group_name_H-M   'P 1'
#
loop_
_entity.id
_entity.type
_entity.pdbx_description
1 polymer ?
#
loop_
_entity_poly.entity_id
_entity_poly.type
_entity_poly.pdbx_seq_one_letter_code
_entity_poly.pdbx_strand_id
1 'polypeptide(L)'
;MSVWPRWLAAVILAFGFLTAAATGASAQTRSLKLYNLHTKEKAEIVFKRGGRYDQAGLKKINVILRDWRRNEPTKMDPRLLDLVWEAYRQSGATDYIQVVCGYRSSSTNSMLRSRSRGVAKKSQHMLGKAMDFYIPGVPLKKLRDIGLRMQGGGVGYYPRSGSPFVHMDVGNVRHWPGISRQELARVFPNGKTLHVPSDGKPLPGYSQALASYKARKGAGAPAIELASAGGGFKKSGGLLAAFFGGGEDEADDSADVAAAPAPKSKSVKLAT
;
A
#
# COMPACT_ATOMS: atom_id res chain seq x y z
N MET A 1 73.45 -51.98 9.12
CA MET A 1 73.18 -51.03 8.04
C MET A 1 71.65 -50.89 7.90
N SER A 2 71.08 -49.82 8.45
CA SER A 2 69.63 -49.67 8.50
C SER A 2 69.23 -48.52 7.60
N VAL A 3 68.45 -48.82 6.56
CA VAL A 3 67.91 -47.79 5.63
C VAL A 3 66.46 -47.48 6.04
N TRP A 4 66.25 -46.26 6.45
CA TRP A 4 64.91 -45.70 6.77
C TRP A 4 64.22 -45.22 5.50
N PRO A 5 63.00 -45.59 5.19
CA PRO A 5 62.25 -44.94 4.12
C PRO A 5 61.56 -43.67 4.63
N ARG A 6 61.90 -42.55 4.00
CA ARG A 6 61.28 -41.23 4.24
C ARG A 6 59.90 -41.19 3.55
N TRP A 7 58.84 -41.30 4.30
CA TRP A 7 57.49 -41.00 3.82
C TRP A 7 57.31 -39.47 3.87
N LEU A 8 57.35 -38.84 2.73
CA LEU A 8 56.92 -37.44 2.54
C LEU A 8 55.41 -37.41 2.51
N ALA A 9 54.82 -36.99 3.62
CA ALA A 9 53.37 -36.65 3.69
C ALA A 9 53.16 -35.32 2.97
N ALA A 10 52.71 -35.35 1.73
CA ALA A 10 52.20 -34.19 1.03
C ALA A 10 50.81 -33.84 1.57
N VAL A 11 50.78 -32.89 2.48
CA VAL A 11 49.48 -32.25 2.91
C VAL A 11 49.08 -31.31 1.80
N ILE A 12 48.17 -31.75 0.96
CA ILE A 12 47.45 -30.91 -0.01
C ILE A 12 46.43 -30.11 0.78
N LEU A 13 46.71 -28.89 1.15
CA LEU A 13 45.76 -27.91 1.61
C LEU A 13 44.90 -27.45 0.44
N ALA A 14 43.77 -28.18 0.24
CA ALA A 14 42.72 -27.72 -0.64
C ALA A 14 42.02 -26.50 0.01
N PHE A 15 42.51 -25.33 -0.28
CA PHE A 15 41.80 -24.08 -0.04
C PHE A 15 40.60 -24.08 -0.99
N GLY A 16 39.50 -24.64 -0.54
CA GLY A 16 38.20 -24.44 -1.18
C GLY A 16 37.82 -22.99 -1.08
N PHE A 17 38.03 -22.21 -2.15
CA PHE A 17 37.39 -20.91 -2.34
C PHE A 17 35.89 -21.16 -2.46
N LEU A 18 35.19 -21.12 -1.33
CA LEU A 18 33.74 -21.01 -1.28
C LEU A 18 33.41 -19.60 -1.77
N THR A 19 33.34 -19.42 -3.09
CA THR A 19 32.72 -18.23 -3.67
C THR A 19 31.26 -18.28 -3.30
N ALA A 20 30.90 -17.68 -2.17
CA ALA A 20 29.54 -17.31 -1.89
C ALA A 20 29.11 -16.37 -3.03
N ALA A 21 28.46 -16.95 -4.05
CA ALA A 21 27.71 -16.20 -5.02
C ALA A 21 26.65 -15.44 -4.21
N ALA A 22 26.99 -14.22 -3.83
CA ALA A 22 26.00 -13.26 -3.38
C ALA A 22 25.04 -13.12 -4.56
N THR A 23 23.96 -13.90 -4.54
CA THR A 23 22.80 -13.66 -5.37
C THR A 23 22.29 -12.30 -4.92
N GLY A 24 22.88 -11.25 -5.48
CA GLY A 24 22.38 -9.90 -5.35
C GLY A 24 20.95 -9.97 -5.84
N ALA A 25 19.98 -9.97 -4.92
CA ALA A 25 18.59 -9.81 -5.26
C ALA A 25 18.52 -8.54 -6.11
N SER A 26 18.44 -8.70 -7.43
CA SER A 26 18.31 -7.58 -8.35
C SER A 26 17.10 -6.80 -7.89
N ALA A 27 17.35 -5.66 -7.25
CA ALA A 27 16.28 -4.89 -6.65
C ALA A 27 15.32 -4.49 -7.77
N GLN A 28 14.12 -5.06 -7.71
CA GLN A 28 13.11 -5.01 -8.74
C GLN A 28 12.79 -3.58 -9.16
N THR A 29 12.71 -3.34 -10.46
CA THR A 29 12.13 -2.10 -11.00
C THR A 29 10.65 -2.08 -10.69
N ARG A 30 10.15 -0.99 -10.07
CA ARG A 30 8.73 -0.81 -9.74
C ARG A 30 8.14 0.27 -10.62
N SER A 31 7.04 -0.05 -11.31
CA SER A 31 6.23 0.90 -12.07
C SER A 31 4.79 0.89 -11.56
N LEU A 32 4.09 1.99 -11.76
CA LEU A 32 2.65 2.12 -11.55
C LEU A 32 1.98 2.45 -12.88
N LYS A 33 0.97 1.68 -13.24
CA LYS A 33 0.07 1.95 -14.35
C LYS A 33 -1.09 2.78 -13.81
N LEU A 34 -1.13 4.07 -14.08
CA LEU A 34 -2.10 5.01 -13.53
C LEU A 34 -3.00 5.57 -14.64
N TYR A 35 -4.29 5.64 -14.38
CA TYR A 35 -5.27 6.36 -15.18
C TYR A 35 -6.07 7.29 -14.28
N ASN A 36 -5.90 8.60 -14.42
CA ASN A 36 -6.64 9.59 -13.65
C ASN A 36 -8.05 9.76 -14.27
N LEU A 37 -9.08 9.48 -13.47
CA LEU A 37 -10.47 9.50 -13.94
C LEU A 37 -10.99 10.89 -14.31
N HIS A 38 -10.40 11.95 -13.76
CA HIS A 38 -10.80 13.33 -14.01
C HIS A 38 -10.05 13.96 -15.20
N THR A 39 -8.72 13.87 -15.17
CA THR A 39 -7.88 14.46 -16.25
C THR A 39 -7.77 13.58 -17.48
N LYS A 40 -8.17 12.30 -17.38
CA LYS A 40 -8.06 11.27 -18.43
C LYS A 40 -6.60 10.96 -18.83
N GLU A 41 -5.64 11.43 -18.06
CA GLU A 41 -4.24 11.11 -18.26
C GLU A 41 -3.97 9.65 -17.91
N LYS A 42 -3.20 8.98 -18.77
CA LYS A 42 -2.86 7.56 -18.64
C LYS A 42 -1.37 7.36 -18.86
N ALA A 43 -0.69 6.73 -17.92
CA ALA A 43 0.74 6.47 -18.03
C ALA A 43 1.16 5.25 -17.19
N GLU A 44 2.17 4.53 -17.67
CA GLU A 44 2.97 3.62 -16.88
C GLU A 44 4.26 4.34 -16.49
N ILE A 45 4.49 4.50 -15.19
CA ILE A 45 5.59 5.33 -14.68
C ILE A 45 6.46 4.50 -13.75
N VAL A 46 7.73 4.31 -14.10
CA VAL A 46 8.73 3.73 -13.21
C VAL A 46 9.09 4.75 -12.14
N PHE A 47 8.92 4.37 -10.87
CA PHE A 47 9.21 5.24 -9.74
C PHE A 47 10.33 4.73 -8.83
N LYS A 48 10.80 3.47 -9.05
CA LYS A 48 11.86 2.87 -8.25
C LYS A 48 12.70 1.92 -9.12
N ARG A 49 14.03 2.02 -9.04
CA ARG A 49 14.99 1.17 -9.76
C ARG A 49 16.12 0.79 -8.81
N GLY A 50 16.51 -0.46 -8.78
CA GLY A 50 17.61 -0.91 -7.94
C GLY A 50 17.43 -0.54 -6.44
N GLY A 51 16.20 -0.57 -5.92
CA GLY A 51 15.88 -0.17 -4.55
C GLY A 51 15.85 1.35 -4.30
N ARG A 52 16.21 2.20 -5.26
CA ARG A 52 16.24 3.67 -5.14
C ARG A 52 15.07 4.31 -5.88
N TYR A 53 14.49 5.36 -5.30
CA TYR A 53 13.44 6.12 -5.96
C TYR A 53 13.98 6.90 -7.17
N ASP A 54 13.30 6.76 -8.30
CA ASP A 54 13.57 7.49 -9.54
C ASP A 54 12.92 8.87 -9.47
N GLN A 55 13.74 9.92 -9.35
CA GLN A 55 13.26 11.28 -9.17
C GLN A 55 12.44 11.80 -10.36
N ALA A 56 12.79 11.37 -11.57
CA ALA A 56 12.04 11.74 -12.77
C ALA A 56 10.65 11.06 -12.77
N GLY A 57 10.59 9.78 -12.36
CA GLY A 57 9.35 9.06 -12.18
C GLY A 57 8.47 9.66 -11.09
N LEU A 58 9.04 10.02 -9.94
CA LEU A 58 8.30 10.69 -8.86
C LEU A 58 7.69 12.02 -9.33
N LYS A 59 8.43 12.84 -10.08
CA LYS A 59 7.89 14.10 -10.65
C LYS A 59 6.69 13.84 -11.58
N LYS A 60 6.75 12.82 -12.45
CA LYS A 60 5.64 12.44 -13.31
C LYS A 60 4.43 11.98 -12.50
N ILE A 61 4.63 11.18 -11.45
CA ILE A 61 3.55 10.74 -10.55
C ILE A 61 2.92 11.92 -9.82
N ASN A 62 3.72 12.88 -9.34
CA ASN A 62 3.18 14.09 -8.69
C ASN A 62 2.23 14.87 -9.60
N VAL A 63 2.51 14.89 -10.90
CA VAL A 63 1.65 15.57 -11.90
C VAL A 63 0.37 14.78 -12.14
N ILE A 64 0.46 13.46 -12.39
CA ILE A 64 -0.75 12.66 -12.68
C ILE A 64 -1.68 12.53 -11.46
N LEU A 65 -1.14 12.63 -10.24
CA LEU A 65 -1.88 12.58 -8.96
C LEU A 65 -2.21 13.96 -8.37
N ARG A 66 -2.04 15.04 -9.15
CA ARG A 66 -2.32 16.40 -8.69
C ARG A 66 -3.78 16.64 -8.34
N ASP A 67 -4.05 17.70 -7.56
CA ASP A 67 -5.39 18.23 -7.43
C ASP A 67 -5.90 18.69 -8.81
N TRP A 68 -6.77 17.90 -9.42
CA TRP A 68 -7.26 18.14 -10.77
C TRP A 68 -8.12 19.41 -10.88
N ARG A 69 -8.82 19.78 -9.78
CA ARG A 69 -9.67 20.97 -9.76
C ARG A 69 -8.87 22.26 -9.79
N ARG A 70 -7.64 22.23 -9.26
CA ARG A 70 -6.74 23.37 -9.14
C ARG A 70 -5.54 23.27 -10.08
N ASN A 71 -5.39 22.14 -10.77
CA ASN A 71 -4.19 21.79 -11.53
C ASN A 71 -2.91 21.93 -10.69
N GLU A 72 -3.00 21.60 -9.40
CA GLU A 72 -1.95 21.83 -8.39
C GLU A 72 -1.29 20.50 -8.00
N PRO A 73 -0.01 20.27 -8.35
CA PRO A 73 0.74 19.09 -7.92
C PRO A 73 1.33 19.29 -6.52
N THR A 74 1.62 18.17 -5.86
CA THR A 74 2.41 18.13 -4.63
C THR A 74 3.46 17.01 -4.69
N LYS A 75 4.38 17.02 -3.72
CA LYS A 75 5.28 15.87 -3.53
C LYS A 75 4.50 14.73 -2.85
N MET A 76 4.13 13.73 -3.63
CA MET A 76 3.52 12.52 -3.08
C MET A 76 4.56 11.75 -2.25
N ASP A 77 4.13 11.22 -1.11
CA ASP A 77 4.99 10.40 -0.25
C ASP A 77 5.40 9.11 -0.99
N PRO A 78 6.69 8.85 -1.22
CA PRO A 78 7.13 7.66 -1.96
C PRO A 78 6.72 6.33 -1.31
N ARG A 79 6.46 6.31 0.01
CA ARG A 79 5.97 5.13 0.73
C ARG A 79 4.54 4.77 0.30
N LEU A 80 3.72 5.78 -0.06
CA LEU A 80 2.39 5.55 -0.64
C LEU A 80 2.51 4.80 -1.98
N LEU A 81 3.48 5.17 -2.80
CA LEU A 81 3.69 4.53 -4.10
C LEU A 81 4.13 3.08 -3.93
N ASP A 82 5.00 2.79 -2.97
CA ASP A 82 5.36 1.41 -2.61
C ASP A 82 4.14 0.62 -2.10
N LEU A 83 3.28 1.24 -1.26
CA LEU A 83 2.06 0.63 -0.73
C LEU A 83 1.09 0.26 -1.87
N VAL A 84 0.81 1.20 -2.74
CA VAL A 84 -0.10 1.00 -3.88
C VAL A 84 0.47 -0.03 -4.86
N TRP A 85 1.78 0.02 -5.13
CA TRP A 85 2.45 -0.96 -5.98
C TRP A 85 2.34 -2.37 -5.41
N GLU A 86 2.54 -2.53 -4.12
CA GLU A 86 2.41 -3.84 -3.46
C GLU A 86 0.95 -4.33 -3.48
N ALA A 87 -0.02 -3.44 -3.25
CA ALA A 87 -1.44 -3.78 -3.38
C ALA A 87 -1.79 -4.23 -4.80
N TYR A 88 -1.28 -3.51 -5.81
CA TYR A 88 -1.44 -3.86 -7.21
C TYR A 88 -0.85 -5.25 -7.52
N ARG A 89 0.38 -5.49 -7.10
CA ARG A 89 1.07 -6.78 -7.28
C ARG A 89 0.31 -7.94 -6.61
N GLN A 90 -0.14 -7.78 -5.37
CA GLN A 90 -0.90 -8.81 -4.64
C GLN A 90 -2.29 -9.03 -5.21
N SER A 91 -2.86 -8.06 -5.88
CA SER A 91 -4.17 -8.20 -6.53
C SER A 91 -4.13 -9.12 -7.75
N GLY A 92 -2.94 -9.30 -8.35
CA GLY A 92 -2.76 -10.03 -9.61
C GLY A 92 -3.28 -9.26 -10.82
N ALA A 93 -3.54 -7.97 -10.68
CA ALA A 93 -4.04 -7.14 -11.76
C ALA A 93 -2.97 -6.85 -12.81
N THR A 94 -3.43 -6.64 -14.05
CA THR A 94 -2.60 -6.21 -15.18
C THR A 94 -3.06 -4.89 -15.79
N ASP A 95 -4.29 -4.47 -15.51
CA ASP A 95 -4.88 -3.23 -16.02
C ASP A 95 -4.43 -2.00 -15.22
N TYR A 96 -4.74 -0.81 -15.72
CA TYR A 96 -4.41 0.46 -15.09
C TYR A 96 -5.22 0.68 -13.81
N ILE A 97 -4.53 1.16 -12.78
CA ILE A 97 -5.15 1.65 -11.54
C ILE A 97 -5.96 2.90 -11.89
N GLN A 98 -7.26 2.84 -11.63
CA GLN A 98 -8.19 3.94 -11.86
C GLN A 98 -8.15 4.86 -10.64
N VAL A 99 -7.50 6.02 -10.80
CA VAL A 99 -7.33 7.00 -9.73
C VAL A 99 -8.56 7.89 -9.62
N VAL A 100 -9.24 7.81 -8.47
CA VAL A 100 -10.38 8.66 -8.10
C VAL A 100 -9.88 9.96 -7.47
N CYS A 101 -8.93 9.87 -6.51
CA CYS A 101 -8.31 11.03 -5.88
C CYS A 101 -6.85 10.73 -5.53
N GLY A 102 -5.97 11.67 -5.85
CA GLY A 102 -4.58 11.68 -5.39
C GLY A 102 -4.37 12.79 -4.36
N TYR A 103 -3.63 13.85 -4.72
CA TYR A 103 -3.51 15.04 -3.89
C TYR A 103 -4.79 15.88 -3.90
N ARG A 104 -5.09 16.46 -2.77
CA ARG A 104 -6.19 17.39 -2.56
C ARG A 104 -5.66 18.62 -1.84
N SER A 105 -5.69 19.78 -2.50
CA SER A 105 -5.25 21.03 -1.91
C SER A 105 -6.15 21.47 -0.74
N SER A 106 -5.63 22.31 0.15
CA SER A 106 -6.40 22.84 1.29
C SER A 106 -7.68 23.55 0.86
N SER A 107 -7.63 24.25 -0.28
CA SER A 107 -8.80 24.96 -0.83
C SER A 107 -9.86 23.99 -1.35
N THR A 108 -9.44 22.96 -2.08
CA THR A 108 -10.35 21.89 -2.52
C THR A 108 -10.94 21.14 -1.32
N ASN A 109 -10.12 20.78 -0.32
CA ASN A 109 -10.61 20.12 0.89
C ASN A 109 -11.64 20.98 1.65
N SER A 110 -11.41 22.28 1.76
CA SER A 110 -12.35 23.22 2.40
C SER A 110 -13.65 23.34 1.62
N MET A 111 -13.57 23.41 0.30
CA MET A 111 -14.75 23.45 -0.58
C MET A 111 -15.57 22.17 -0.46
N LEU A 112 -14.95 20.99 -0.48
CA LEU A 112 -15.65 19.70 -0.31
C LEU A 112 -16.30 19.60 1.07
N ARG A 113 -15.61 20.03 2.13
CA ARG A 113 -16.18 20.07 3.50
C ARG A 113 -17.39 20.99 3.65
N SER A 114 -17.48 22.07 2.90
CA SER A 114 -18.67 22.92 2.93
C SER A 114 -19.90 22.27 2.30
N ARG A 115 -19.69 21.28 1.44
CA ARG A 115 -20.74 20.54 0.72
C ARG A 115 -21.08 19.18 1.34
N SER A 116 -20.13 18.55 2.04
CA SER A 116 -20.26 17.21 2.60
C SER A 116 -19.77 17.14 4.04
N ARG A 117 -20.49 16.38 4.90
CA ARG A 117 -20.09 16.13 6.29
C ARG A 117 -19.01 15.05 6.42
N GLY A 118 -18.77 14.28 5.35
CA GLY A 118 -17.85 13.14 5.34
C GLY A 118 -16.38 13.49 5.07
N VAL A 119 -16.05 14.77 4.83
CA VAL A 119 -14.68 15.18 4.51
C VAL A 119 -13.93 15.67 5.74
N ALA A 120 -12.83 15.00 6.15
CA ALA A 120 -12.05 15.40 7.32
C ALA A 120 -11.38 16.75 7.17
N LYS A 121 -11.24 17.44 8.32
CA LYS A 121 -10.49 18.69 8.39
C LYS A 121 -9.01 18.52 8.08
N LYS A 122 -8.44 17.36 8.43
CA LYS A 122 -7.03 16.99 8.22
C LYS A 122 -6.96 15.68 7.46
N SER A 123 -7.10 15.75 6.15
CA SER A 123 -7.02 14.57 5.27
C SER A 123 -5.59 14.21 4.90
N GLN A 124 -5.29 12.91 4.76
CA GLN A 124 -4.00 12.44 4.26
C GLN A 124 -3.76 12.82 2.79
N HIS A 125 -4.82 13.06 2.02
CA HIS A 125 -4.71 13.59 0.65
C HIS A 125 -4.08 14.98 0.61
N MET A 126 -4.35 15.84 1.60
CA MET A 126 -3.74 17.17 1.70
C MET A 126 -2.21 17.12 1.95
N LEU A 127 -1.72 15.98 2.41
CA LEU A 127 -0.30 15.75 2.68
C LEU A 127 0.41 14.97 1.57
N GLY A 128 -0.27 14.63 0.47
CA GLY A 128 0.25 13.75 -0.57
C GLY A 128 0.49 12.33 -0.08
N LYS A 129 -0.22 11.86 0.94
CA LYS A 129 0.00 10.59 1.63
C LYS A 129 -1.11 9.57 1.42
N ALA A 130 -2.11 9.88 0.59
CA ALA A 130 -3.26 9.03 0.32
C ALA A 130 -3.59 8.95 -1.17
N MET A 131 -4.25 7.86 -1.54
CA MET A 131 -4.83 7.66 -2.87
C MET A 131 -6.14 6.88 -2.77
N ASP A 132 -7.16 7.35 -3.48
CA ASP A 132 -8.41 6.67 -3.71
C ASP A 132 -8.41 6.06 -5.10
N PHE A 133 -8.70 4.77 -5.18
CA PHE A 133 -8.59 4.05 -6.43
C PHE A 133 -9.37 2.74 -6.45
N TYR A 134 -9.57 2.24 -7.65
CA TYR A 134 -9.95 0.85 -7.89
C TYR A 134 -9.14 0.28 -9.06
N ILE A 135 -9.23 -1.02 -9.28
CA ILE A 135 -8.55 -1.69 -10.39
C ILE A 135 -9.59 -2.53 -11.13
N PRO A 136 -9.81 -2.31 -12.45
CA PRO A 136 -10.74 -3.11 -13.23
C PRO A 136 -10.46 -4.60 -13.10
N GLY A 137 -11.52 -5.41 -12.97
CA GLY A 137 -11.40 -6.85 -12.80
C GLY A 137 -10.97 -7.33 -11.41
N VAL A 138 -10.63 -6.42 -10.48
CA VAL A 138 -10.32 -6.78 -9.08
C VAL A 138 -11.52 -6.46 -8.20
N PRO A 139 -12.12 -7.46 -7.52
CA PRO A 139 -13.18 -7.19 -6.55
C PRO A 139 -12.71 -6.20 -5.49
N LEU A 140 -13.49 -5.13 -5.26
CA LEU A 140 -13.12 -4.07 -4.34
C LEU A 140 -12.84 -4.58 -2.92
N LYS A 141 -13.60 -5.58 -2.48
CA LYS A 141 -13.40 -6.26 -1.20
C LYS A 141 -12.03 -6.96 -1.12
N LYS A 142 -11.57 -7.59 -2.22
CA LYS A 142 -10.23 -8.20 -2.30
C LYS A 142 -9.16 -7.14 -2.13
N LEU A 143 -9.32 -5.99 -2.78
CA LEU A 143 -8.36 -4.87 -2.70
C LEU A 143 -8.31 -4.30 -1.28
N ARG A 144 -9.48 -4.10 -0.62
CA ARG A 144 -9.55 -3.73 0.81
C ARG A 144 -8.81 -4.74 1.69
N ASP A 145 -9.10 -6.03 1.54
CA ASP A 145 -8.51 -7.08 2.37
C ASP A 145 -6.97 -7.17 2.19
N ILE A 146 -6.46 -6.87 1.00
CA ILE A 146 -5.02 -6.70 0.75
C ILE A 146 -4.48 -5.52 1.54
N GLY A 147 -5.11 -4.33 1.43
CA GLY A 147 -4.70 -3.14 2.17
C GLY A 147 -4.67 -3.36 3.68
N LEU A 148 -5.70 -4.02 4.25
CA LEU A 148 -5.74 -4.38 5.67
C LEU A 148 -4.55 -5.26 6.06
N ARG A 149 -4.25 -6.33 5.29
CA ARG A 149 -3.13 -7.24 5.60
C ARG A 149 -1.77 -6.56 5.58
N MET A 150 -1.58 -5.57 4.72
CA MET A 150 -0.32 -4.82 4.66
C MET A 150 -0.06 -3.97 5.89
N GLN A 151 -1.10 -3.55 6.63
CA GLN A 151 -0.98 -2.72 7.84
C GLN A 151 -0.03 -1.53 7.63
N GLY A 152 -0.02 -0.95 6.42
CA GLY A 152 0.86 0.15 6.01
C GLY A 152 0.35 1.53 6.41
N GLY A 153 -0.94 1.63 6.76
CA GLY A 153 -1.61 2.88 7.10
C GLY A 153 -3.12 2.72 7.18
N GLY A 154 -3.87 3.74 6.79
CA GLY A 154 -5.32 3.73 6.74
C GLY A 154 -5.86 2.98 5.52
N VAL A 155 -7.00 2.30 5.71
CA VAL A 155 -7.75 1.63 4.65
C VAL A 155 -9.22 2.00 4.74
N GLY A 156 -9.71 2.73 3.74
CA GLY A 156 -11.12 3.07 3.57
C GLY A 156 -11.78 2.18 2.52
N TYR A 157 -13.07 1.91 2.69
CA TYR A 157 -13.82 1.04 1.81
C TYR A 157 -15.16 1.67 1.43
N TYR A 158 -15.30 2.06 0.17
CA TYR A 158 -16.42 2.84 -0.35
C TYR A 158 -17.14 2.12 -1.51
N PRO A 159 -17.82 0.99 -1.22
CA PRO A 159 -18.47 0.18 -2.26
C PRO A 159 -19.77 0.79 -2.80
N ARG A 160 -20.32 1.82 -2.12
CA ARG A 160 -21.57 2.48 -2.48
C ARG A 160 -21.39 3.88 -3.07
N SER A 161 -20.15 4.32 -3.26
CA SER A 161 -19.85 5.56 -3.94
C SER A 161 -20.30 5.52 -5.39
N GLY A 162 -20.56 6.66 -6.01
CA GLY A 162 -20.90 6.76 -7.43
C GLY A 162 -19.85 6.11 -8.34
N SER A 163 -18.58 6.16 -7.94
CA SER A 163 -17.51 5.32 -8.44
C SER A 163 -16.91 4.55 -7.26
N PRO A 164 -17.22 3.25 -7.08
CA PRO A 164 -16.74 2.48 -5.93
C PRO A 164 -15.20 2.40 -5.90
N PHE A 165 -14.60 2.66 -4.73
CA PHE A 165 -13.14 2.71 -4.56
C PHE A 165 -12.67 2.23 -3.17
N VAL A 166 -11.38 2.01 -3.02
CA VAL A 166 -10.69 1.91 -1.74
C VAL A 166 -9.79 3.12 -1.54
N HIS A 167 -9.74 3.60 -0.32
CA HIS A 167 -8.72 4.54 0.14
C HIS A 167 -7.53 3.77 0.71
N MET A 168 -6.31 4.18 0.38
CA MET A 168 -5.11 3.73 1.07
C MET A 168 -4.21 4.91 1.40
N ASP A 169 -3.67 4.95 2.62
CA ASP A 169 -2.72 5.98 3.05
C ASP A 169 -1.54 5.40 3.85
N VAL A 170 -0.52 6.22 4.07
CA VAL A 170 0.67 5.88 4.86
C VAL A 170 0.72 6.60 6.22
N GLY A 171 -0.46 6.90 6.77
CA GLY A 171 -0.61 7.39 8.13
C GLY A 171 -0.61 6.28 9.18
N ASN A 172 -1.38 6.45 10.25
CA ASN A 172 -1.54 5.41 11.25
C ASN A 172 -2.40 4.26 10.72
N VAL A 173 -2.12 3.03 11.18
CA VAL A 173 -2.92 1.85 10.82
C VAL A 173 -4.31 1.97 11.41
N ARG A 174 -5.32 2.05 10.53
CA ARG A 174 -6.74 2.16 10.86
C ARG A 174 -7.58 1.69 9.68
N HIS A 175 -8.88 1.55 9.87
CA HIS A 175 -9.80 1.24 8.76
C HIS A 175 -11.19 1.82 9.02
N TRP A 176 -11.91 2.05 7.95
CA TRP A 176 -13.32 2.44 7.95
C TRP A 176 -14.04 1.94 6.68
N PRO A 177 -15.37 1.73 6.74
CA PRO A 177 -16.16 1.64 7.95
C PRO A 177 -15.70 0.51 8.89
N GLY A 178 -16.28 0.47 10.10
CA GLY A 178 -15.98 -0.60 11.06
C GLY A 178 -16.20 -1.99 10.47
N ILE A 179 -15.33 -2.93 10.80
CA ILE A 179 -15.39 -4.33 10.35
C ILE A 179 -15.75 -5.22 11.53
N SER A 180 -16.65 -6.18 11.32
CA SER A 180 -17.02 -7.14 12.36
C SER A 180 -15.84 -8.01 12.77
N ARG A 181 -15.84 -8.48 14.02
CA ARG A 181 -14.83 -9.41 14.55
C ARG A 181 -14.65 -10.64 13.65
N GLN A 182 -15.77 -11.25 13.23
CA GLN A 182 -15.75 -12.42 12.37
C GLN A 182 -15.09 -12.14 11.02
N GLU A 183 -15.41 -11.01 10.40
CA GLU A 183 -14.82 -10.62 9.13
C GLU A 183 -13.33 -10.28 9.26
N LEU A 184 -12.96 -9.57 10.34
CA LEU A 184 -11.55 -9.23 10.58
C LEU A 184 -10.71 -10.48 10.91
N ALA A 185 -11.26 -11.44 11.67
CA ALA A 185 -10.61 -12.72 11.94
C ALA A 185 -10.42 -13.56 10.65
N ARG A 186 -11.34 -13.46 9.67
CA ARG A 186 -11.15 -14.08 8.35
C ARG A 186 -9.98 -13.46 7.58
N VAL A 187 -9.78 -12.14 7.68
CA VAL A 187 -8.63 -11.46 7.05
C VAL A 187 -7.33 -11.79 7.79
N PHE A 188 -7.39 -11.97 9.10
CA PHE A 188 -6.25 -12.25 9.99
C PHE A 188 -6.49 -13.52 10.82
N PRO A 189 -6.36 -14.73 10.25
CA PRO A 189 -6.65 -15.99 10.96
C PRO A 189 -5.83 -16.18 12.23
N ASN A 190 -4.60 -15.64 12.27
CA ASN A 190 -3.72 -15.67 13.44
C ASN A 190 -3.99 -14.53 14.44
N GLY A 191 -4.95 -13.65 14.17
CA GLY A 191 -5.30 -12.49 14.98
C GLY A 191 -4.22 -11.40 15.06
N LYS A 192 -3.11 -11.50 14.32
CA LYS A 192 -1.98 -10.56 14.39
C LYS A 192 -2.26 -9.31 13.56
N THR A 193 -3.00 -8.37 14.13
CA THR A 193 -3.33 -7.12 13.45
C THR A 193 -3.47 -5.96 14.42
N LEU A 194 -3.15 -4.75 13.93
CA LEU A 194 -3.42 -3.48 14.61
C LEU A 194 -4.85 -2.99 14.36
N HIS A 195 -5.53 -3.56 13.39
CA HIS A 195 -6.94 -3.26 13.14
C HIS A 195 -7.80 -3.79 14.29
N VAL A 196 -8.69 -2.95 14.79
CA VAL A 196 -9.60 -3.31 15.89
C VAL A 196 -11.01 -3.49 15.32
N PRO A 197 -11.69 -4.60 15.63
CA PRO A 197 -13.07 -4.82 15.20
C PRO A 197 -14.02 -3.72 15.68
N SER A 198 -15.20 -3.62 15.05
CA SER A 198 -16.24 -2.63 15.41
C SER A 198 -16.78 -2.76 16.84
N ASP A 199 -16.56 -3.90 17.50
CA ASP A 199 -16.88 -4.08 18.93
C ASP A 199 -15.86 -3.45 19.91
N GLY A 200 -14.82 -2.80 19.37
CA GLY A 200 -13.78 -2.11 20.14
C GLY A 200 -12.76 -3.01 20.84
N LYS A 201 -12.88 -4.34 20.72
CA LYS A 201 -11.98 -5.28 21.39
C LYS A 201 -10.94 -5.83 20.39
N PRO A 202 -9.63 -5.67 20.64
CA PRO A 202 -8.59 -6.20 19.75
C PRO A 202 -8.68 -7.71 19.57
N LEU A 203 -8.12 -8.22 18.45
CA LEU A 203 -7.92 -9.66 18.27
C LEU A 203 -6.76 -10.20 19.13
N PRO A 204 -6.70 -11.52 19.42
CA PRO A 204 -5.72 -12.08 20.35
C PRO A 204 -4.25 -11.76 20.00
N GLY A 205 -3.91 -11.64 18.72
CA GLY A 205 -2.56 -11.34 18.24
C GLY A 205 -2.17 -9.85 18.22
N TYR A 206 -3.03 -8.94 18.70
CA TYR A 206 -2.81 -7.49 18.66
C TYR A 206 -1.49 -7.06 19.30
N SER A 207 -1.18 -7.55 20.50
CA SER A 207 0.06 -7.19 21.20
C SER A 207 1.32 -7.56 20.42
N GLN A 208 1.29 -8.70 19.72
CA GLN A 208 2.40 -9.13 18.86
C GLN A 208 2.51 -8.24 17.62
N ALA A 209 1.38 -7.89 17.01
CA ALA A 209 1.34 -6.96 15.87
C ALA A 209 1.89 -5.59 16.26
N LEU A 210 1.51 -5.08 17.46
CA LEU A 210 1.99 -3.80 17.98
C LEU A 210 3.50 -3.79 18.22
N ALA A 211 4.04 -4.85 18.82
CA ALA A 211 5.48 -5.00 19.05
C ALA A 211 6.25 -4.99 17.71
N SER A 212 5.78 -5.77 16.75
CA SER A 212 6.34 -5.82 15.40
C SER A 212 6.27 -4.45 14.70
N TYR A 213 5.15 -3.75 14.80
CA TYR A 213 4.98 -2.42 14.20
C TYR A 213 5.96 -1.40 14.80
N LYS A 214 6.12 -1.39 16.13
CA LYS A 214 7.06 -0.49 16.83
C LYS A 214 8.51 -0.78 16.43
N ALA A 215 8.91 -2.05 16.38
CA ALA A 215 10.25 -2.45 15.97
C ALA A 215 10.59 -1.94 14.55
N ARG A 216 9.65 -2.06 13.63
CA ARG A 216 9.81 -1.55 12.25
C ARG A 216 9.96 -0.04 12.16
N LYS A 217 9.08 0.66 12.87
CA LYS A 217 9.10 2.13 12.89
C LYS A 217 10.42 2.65 13.48
N GLY A 218 10.96 1.97 14.48
CA GLY A 218 12.26 2.28 15.08
C GLY A 218 13.45 2.00 14.17
N ALA A 219 13.35 0.96 13.32
CA ALA A 219 14.39 0.60 12.37
C ALA A 219 14.37 1.42 11.06
N GLY A 220 13.44 2.36 10.90
CA GLY A 220 13.29 3.14 9.66
C GLY A 220 12.85 2.30 8.45
N ALA A 221 12.46 1.05 8.67
CA ALA A 221 12.05 0.14 7.61
C ALA A 221 10.74 0.58 6.96
N PRO A 222 10.58 0.43 5.63
CA PRO A 222 9.30 0.69 4.95
C PRO A 222 8.19 -0.17 5.57
N ALA A 223 7.03 0.43 5.82
CA ALA A 223 5.88 -0.22 6.46
C ALA A 223 5.40 -1.50 5.74
N ILE A 224 5.85 -1.75 4.52
CA ILE A 224 5.31 -2.72 3.56
C ILE A 224 6.04 -4.08 3.56
N GLU A 225 7.29 -4.18 4.03
CA GLU A 225 8.06 -5.43 3.94
C GLU A 225 7.63 -6.54 4.90
N LEU A 226 6.53 -6.41 5.58
CA LEU A 226 6.27 -7.18 6.80
C LEU A 226 5.18 -8.21 6.77
N ALA A 227 4.50 -8.38 5.68
CA ALA A 227 3.56 -9.51 5.54
C ALA A 227 4.28 -10.88 5.48
N SER A 228 5.61 -10.90 5.35
CA SER A 228 6.39 -12.12 5.08
C SER A 228 7.31 -12.61 6.23
N ALA A 229 7.56 -11.81 7.28
CA ALA A 229 8.49 -12.19 8.34
C ALA A 229 7.76 -12.56 9.65
N GLY A 230 7.50 -13.84 9.84
CA GLY A 230 7.10 -14.41 11.12
C GLY A 230 8.30 -14.54 12.07
N GLY A 231 8.37 -13.72 13.13
CA GLY A 231 9.37 -13.84 14.19
C GLY A 231 8.86 -13.22 15.48
N GLY A 232 8.87 -13.99 16.57
CA GLY A 232 8.27 -13.62 17.86
C GLY A 232 9.12 -12.72 18.73
N PHE A 233 8.49 -11.82 19.50
CA PHE A 233 9.08 -11.11 20.65
C PHE A 233 8.10 -10.83 21.81
N LYS A 234 8.64 -10.62 23.03
CA LYS A 234 7.98 -10.61 24.33
C LYS A 234 7.27 -9.27 24.69
N LYS A 235 6.33 -9.34 25.63
CA LYS A 235 5.40 -8.31 26.12
C LYS A 235 6.03 -7.08 26.76
N SER A 236 5.43 -5.91 26.53
CA SER A 236 5.37 -4.77 27.45
C SER A 236 4.11 -3.94 27.19
N GLY A 237 3.42 -3.51 28.25
CA GLY A 237 2.06 -2.98 28.17
C GLY A 237 1.93 -1.46 28.13
N GLY A 238 0.75 -1.01 27.73
CA GLY A 238 0.15 0.30 28.05
C GLY A 238 0.34 1.41 27.02
N LEU A 239 -0.74 1.71 26.25
CA LEU A 239 -1.15 3.06 25.76
C LEU A 239 -2.20 2.91 24.63
N LEU A 240 -3.46 2.70 25.03
CA LEU A 240 -4.55 2.38 24.07
C LEU A 240 -5.41 3.58 23.67
N ALA A 241 -5.27 4.75 24.29
CA ALA A 241 -6.28 5.81 24.17
C ALA A 241 -6.06 6.86 23.05
N ALA A 242 -4.91 6.88 22.38
CA ALA A 242 -4.57 7.95 21.41
C ALA A 242 -4.86 7.62 19.93
N PHE A 243 -5.42 6.45 19.61
CA PHE A 243 -5.52 5.96 18.24
C PHE A 243 -6.94 5.97 17.64
N PHE A 244 -7.95 6.36 18.39
CA PHE A 244 -9.33 6.34 17.94
C PHE A 244 -9.83 7.76 17.63
N GLY A 245 -9.44 8.31 16.49
CA GLY A 245 -9.91 9.62 16.06
C GLY A 245 -9.91 9.77 14.54
N GLY A 246 -11.08 9.68 13.95
CA GLY A 246 -11.37 10.23 12.64
C GLY A 246 -11.19 9.26 11.47
N GLY A 247 -12.28 8.85 10.92
CA GLY A 247 -12.34 8.12 9.67
C GLY A 247 -13.72 8.21 9.05
N GLU A 248 -14.08 9.36 8.53
CA GLU A 248 -15.16 9.52 7.56
C GLU A 248 -14.70 10.58 6.57
N ASP A 249 -13.93 10.15 5.57
CA ASP A 249 -13.45 11.01 4.52
C ASP A 249 -13.80 10.38 3.18
N GLU A 250 -14.43 11.16 2.25
CA GLU A 250 -14.20 10.97 0.83
C GLU A 250 -15.30 10.36 -0.05
N ALA A 251 -16.58 10.53 0.31
CA ALA A 251 -17.66 10.19 -0.62
C ALA A 251 -17.78 11.17 -1.81
N ASP A 252 -17.19 12.36 -1.72
CA ASP A 252 -17.53 13.50 -2.60
C ASP A 252 -16.68 13.54 -3.89
N ASP A 253 -15.43 13.06 -3.86
CA ASP A 253 -14.60 12.99 -5.09
C ASP A 253 -15.13 11.95 -6.10
N SER A 254 -15.86 10.93 -5.63
CA SER A 254 -16.46 9.92 -6.50
C SER A 254 -17.72 10.38 -7.22
N ALA A 255 -18.43 11.40 -6.71
CA ALA A 255 -19.62 11.94 -7.35
C ALA A 255 -19.29 12.58 -8.71
N ASP A 256 -18.16 13.28 -8.78
CA ASP A 256 -17.71 13.91 -10.02
C ASP A 256 -17.28 12.89 -11.10
N VAL A 257 -16.84 11.68 -10.70
CA VAL A 257 -16.49 10.59 -11.62
C VAL A 257 -17.74 9.93 -12.20
N ALA A 258 -18.80 9.76 -11.40
CA ALA A 258 -20.05 9.16 -11.83
C ALA A 258 -20.77 9.98 -12.91
N ALA A 259 -20.52 11.28 -12.98
CA ALA A 259 -21.04 12.17 -14.02
C ALA A 259 -20.33 12.02 -15.39
N ALA A 260 -19.24 11.26 -15.48
CA ALA A 260 -18.56 11.00 -16.75
C ALA A 260 -19.23 9.82 -17.48
N PRO A 261 -19.52 9.94 -18.81
CA PRO A 261 -20.15 8.84 -19.55
C PRO A 261 -19.22 7.62 -19.58
N ALA A 262 -19.79 6.47 -19.25
CA ALA A 262 -19.09 5.19 -19.33
C ALA A 262 -18.57 4.95 -20.77
N PRO A 263 -17.36 4.41 -20.96
CA PRO A 263 -16.89 4.03 -22.29
C PRO A 263 -17.82 2.96 -22.84
N LYS A 264 -18.46 3.24 -23.98
CA LYS A 264 -19.33 2.28 -24.69
C LYS A 264 -18.50 1.06 -25.06
N SER A 265 -18.81 -0.08 -24.49
CA SER A 265 -18.26 -1.35 -24.93
C SER A 265 -18.75 -1.61 -26.34
N LYS A 266 -17.83 -1.65 -27.32
CA LYS A 266 -18.15 -2.14 -28.66
C LYS A 266 -18.35 -3.65 -28.54
N SER A 267 -19.61 -4.09 -28.57
CA SER A 267 -19.94 -5.49 -28.77
C SER A 267 -19.48 -5.88 -30.19
N VAL A 268 -18.46 -6.71 -30.27
CA VAL A 268 -18.10 -7.39 -31.52
C VAL A 268 -19.17 -8.44 -31.76
N LYS A 269 -20.07 -8.20 -32.74
CA LYS A 269 -20.93 -9.24 -33.29
C LYS A 269 -20.02 -10.21 -34.08
N LEU A 270 -19.90 -11.44 -33.58
CA LEU A 270 -19.43 -12.56 -34.39
C LEU A 270 -20.46 -12.76 -35.52
N ALA A 271 -20.03 -12.60 -36.75
CA ALA A 271 -20.80 -13.04 -37.93
C ALA A 271 -20.66 -14.56 -38.01
N THR A 272 -21.80 -15.23 -38.09
CA THR A 272 -21.97 -16.63 -38.51
C THR A 272 -21.63 -16.78 -39.97
#